data_4ad63fe200b1557e8613c1652f85d67f
#
_entry.id   4ad63fe200b1557e8613c1652f85d67f
#
_cell.length_a   1.000
_cell.length_b   1.000
_cell.length_c   1.000
_cell.angle_alpha   90.00
_cell.angle_beta   90.00
_cell.angle_gamma   90.00
#
_symmetry.space_group_name_H-M   'P 1'
#
loop_
_entity.id
_entity.type
_entity.pdbx_description
1 polymer ?
#
loop_
_entity_poly.entity_id
_entity_poly.type
_entity_poly.pdbx_seq_one_letter_code
_entity_poly.pdbx_strand_id
1 'polypeptide(L)'
;MNVDINTLQPTGSIELNLFSWEVPENLPVQEFKYENPKKVLDSIPSEMAQLVQRMIDEVKKYDDRSVVVDYRVRDLNVGDSGSQIYGYHLDCTNDIHDDFEPETHIIFSTIQGTSFIMNPINVIGYNSVQDILTNEVLIEAVAPTNTAHKYTSKVLHNCPLLETNCQRLLIRVTAGFKERIKHAKSK
;
A
#
# COMPACT_ATOMS: atom_id res chain seq x y z
N MET A 1 -6.19 -9.26 19.96
CA MET A 1 -6.81 -7.91 19.98
C MET A 1 -8.17 -8.02 19.32
N ASN A 2 -9.20 -7.32 19.82
CA ASN A 2 -10.47 -7.25 19.09
C ASN A 2 -10.26 -6.25 17.95
N VAL A 3 -10.40 -6.69 16.70
CA VAL A 3 -10.36 -5.83 15.52
C VAL A 3 -11.64 -5.01 15.49
N ASP A 4 -11.53 -3.68 15.36
CA ASP A 4 -12.71 -2.85 15.13
C ASP A 4 -13.17 -3.04 13.69
N ILE A 5 -14.28 -3.75 13.53
CA ILE A 5 -14.89 -4.03 12.22
C ILE A 5 -15.77 -2.89 11.72
N ASN A 6 -16.02 -1.88 12.56
CA ASN A 6 -16.94 -0.78 12.28
C ASN A 6 -16.26 0.50 11.85
N THR A 7 -14.93 0.55 11.84
CA THR A 7 -14.18 1.76 11.49
C THR A 7 -13.13 1.49 10.43
N LEU A 8 -13.21 2.24 9.32
CA LEU A 8 -12.10 2.43 8.39
C LEU A 8 -11.28 3.65 8.80
N GLN A 9 -10.02 3.73 8.37
CA GLN A 9 -9.04 4.75 8.75
C GLN A 9 -8.96 4.98 10.27
N PRO A 10 -8.80 3.94 11.10
CA PRO A 10 -8.65 4.14 12.52
C PRO A 10 -7.42 5.00 12.82
N THR A 11 -7.45 5.73 13.92
CA THR A 11 -6.34 6.59 14.34
C THR A 11 -5.02 5.82 14.34
N GLY A 12 -3.98 6.39 13.72
CA GLY A 12 -2.65 5.76 13.59
C GLY A 12 -2.53 4.72 12.47
N SER A 13 -3.59 4.50 11.67
CA SER A 13 -3.53 3.59 10.51
C SER A 13 -2.72 4.16 9.34
N ILE A 14 -2.50 5.47 9.29
CA ILE A 14 -1.73 6.17 8.26
C ILE A 14 -0.65 7.01 8.92
N GLU A 15 0.56 6.94 8.35
CA GLU A 15 1.68 7.83 8.69
C GLU A 15 2.41 8.20 7.42
N LEU A 16 2.33 9.47 7.03
CA LEU A 16 2.99 10.00 5.85
C LEU A 16 4.41 10.47 6.18
N ASN A 17 5.28 10.48 5.17
CA ASN A 17 6.64 11.03 5.26
C ASN A 17 7.56 10.36 6.27
N LEU A 18 7.58 9.02 6.30
CA LEU A 18 8.50 8.27 7.19
C LEU A 18 9.97 8.59 6.88
N PHE A 19 10.33 8.56 5.60
CA PHE A 19 11.64 8.96 5.10
C PHE A 19 11.61 9.14 3.57
N SER A 20 12.55 9.93 3.05
CA SER A 20 12.76 10.10 1.61
C SER A 20 13.95 9.28 1.12
N TRP A 21 13.97 8.99 -0.19
CA TRP A 21 15.05 8.26 -0.86
C TRP A 21 15.27 8.77 -2.27
N GLU A 22 16.52 8.94 -2.66
CA GLU A 22 16.88 9.25 -4.04
C GLU A 22 16.95 7.96 -4.85
N VAL A 23 16.30 7.95 -6.00
CA VAL A 23 16.23 6.79 -6.88
C VAL A 23 17.07 7.06 -8.14
N PRO A 24 17.94 6.11 -8.55
CA PRO A 24 18.66 6.23 -9.79
C PRO A 24 17.74 6.35 -11.00
N GLU A 25 18.17 7.08 -12.00
CA GLU A 25 17.51 7.11 -13.31
C GLU A 25 17.66 5.75 -14.02
N ASN A 26 16.70 5.41 -14.88
CA ASN A 26 16.76 4.25 -15.78
C ASN A 26 16.95 2.90 -15.06
N LEU A 27 16.09 2.59 -14.11
CA LEU A 27 16.06 1.29 -13.48
C LEU A 27 15.66 0.19 -14.48
N PRO A 28 16.20 -1.04 -14.37
CA PRO A 28 15.76 -2.14 -15.21
C PRO A 28 14.29 -2.48 -14.94
N VAL A 29 13.51 -2.63 -16.01
CA VAL A 29 12.10 -3.07 -15.93
C VAL A 29 12.06 -4.45 -15.29
N GLN A 30 11.37 -4.56 -14.17
CA GLN A 30 11.35 -5.76 -13.34
C GLN A 30 10.11 -5.79 -12.46
N GLU A 31 9.55 -6.97 -12.21
CA GLU A 31 8.38 -7.11 -11.35
C GLU A 31 8.51 -8.32 -10.41
N PHE A 32 8.33 -8.06 -9.11
CA PHE A 32 8.08 -9.04 -8.06
C PHE A 32 6.76 -8.68 -7.38
N LYS A 33 5.90 -9.68 -7.12
CA LYS A 33 4.60 -9.50 -6.46
C LYS A 33 4.45 -10.47 -5.31
N TYR A 34 4.22 -9.93 -4.10
CA TYR A 34 4.09 -10.71 -2.86
C TYR A 34 5.25 -11.70 -2.64
N GLU A 35 6.45 -11.32 -3.06
CA GLU A 35 7.60 -12.21 -3.10
C GLU A 35 8.33 -12.25 -1.75
N ASN A 36 9.14 -13.28 -1.55
CA ASN A 36 10.02 -13.40 -0.39
C ASN A 36 11.06 -12.27 -0.38
N PRO A 37 11.25 -11.56 0.75
CA PRO A 37 12.21 -10.47 0.85
C PRO A 37 13.62 -10.82 0.36
N LYS A 38 14.15 -11.96 0.79
CA LYS A 38 15.50 -12.40 0.38
C LYS A 38 15.64 -12.51 -1.14
N LYS A 39 14.65 -13.11 -1.81
CA LYS A 39 14.67 -13.26 -3.27
C LYS A 39 14.66 -11.91 -3.98
N VAL A 40 13.88 -10.95 -3.48
CA VAL A 40 13.85 -9.59 -4.04
C VAL A 40 15.21 -8.92 -3.85
N LEU A 41 15.74 -8.90 -2.61
CA LEU A 41 17.02 -8.27 -2.27
C LEU A 41 18.20 -8.81 -3.08
N ASP A 42 18.22 -10.14 -3.35
CA ASP A 42 19.26 -10.79 -4.13
C ASP A 42 19.15 -10.53 -5.65
N SER A 43 18.03 -9.95 -6.12
CA SER A 43 17.70 -9.84 -7.56
C SER A 43 17.61 -8.41 -8.10
N ILE A 44 17.62 -7.40 -7.25
CA ILE A 44 17.48 -5.99 -7.64
C ILE A 44 18.81 -5.24 -7.48
N PRO A 45 18.98 -4.04 -8.08
CA PRO A 45 20.18 -3.21 -7.89
C PRO A 45 20.46 -2.95 -6.42
N SER A 46 21.74 -2.93 -6.04
CA SER A 46 22.17 -2.82 -4.62
C SER A 46 21.62 -1.59 -3.90
N GLU A 47 21.51 -0.45 -4.60
CA GLU A 47 20.94 0.78 -4.03
C GLU A 47 19.44 0.62 -3.72
N MET A 48 18.72 -0.10 -4.58
CA MET A 48 17.30 -0.41 -4.37
C MET A 48 17.14 -1.48 -3.30
N ALA A 49 18.07 -2.42 -3.18
CA ALA A 49 18.07 -3.39 -2.09
C ALA A 49 18.22 -2.71 -0.71
N GLN A 50 19.00 -1.65 -0.61
CA GLN A 50 19.10 -0.85 0.62
C GLN A 50 17.78 -0.15 0.97
N LEU A 51 17.08 0.42 -0.04
CA LEU A 51 15.76 1.02 0.16
C LEU A 51 14.75 -0.03 0.63
N VAL A 52 14.68 -1.18 -0.07
CA VAL A 52 13.76 -2.29 0.31
C VAL A 52 14.07 -2.78 1.71
N GLN A 53 15.35 -2.97 2.06
CA GLN A 53 15.74 -3.39 3.42
C GLN A 53 15.30 -2.37 4.47
N ARG A 54 15.51 -1.07 4.24
CA ARG A 54 15.05 -0.01 5.13
C ARG A 54 13.52 -0.04 5.32
N MET A 55 12.75 -0.27 4.25
CA MET A 55 11.30 -0.41 4.33
C MET A 55 10.87 -1.67 5.12
N ILE A 56 11.63 -2.78 5.00
CA ILE A 56 11.41 -4.00 5.80
C ILE A 56 11.67 -3.72 7.29
N ASP A 57 12.76 -3.04 7.60
CA ASP A 57 13.09 -2.68 8.98
C ASP A 57 12.06 -1.71 9.57
N GLU A 58 11.54 -0.81 8.73
CA GLU A 58 10.51 0.15 9.14
C GLU A 58 9.17 -0.55 9.44
N VAL A 59 8.68 -1.44 8.56
CA VAL A 59 7.40 -2.12 8.79
C VAL A 59 7.43 -2.97 10.06
N LYS A 60 8.56 -3.57 10.39
CA LYS A 60 8.75 -4.38 11.60
C LYS A 60 8.66 -3.62 12.92
N LYS A 61 8.75 -2.28 12.89
CA LYS A 61 8.50 -1.47 14.09
C LYS A 61 7.01 -1.43 14.48
N TYR A 62 6.14 -1.69 13.52
CA TYR A 62 4.68 -1.65 13.67
C TYR A 62 4.03 -3.04 13.70
N ASP A 63 4.66 -4.01 13.02
CA ASP A 63 4.08 -5.34 12.79
C ASP A 63 5.19 -6.38 12.61
N ASP A 64 5.28 -7.34 13.52
CA ASP A 64 6.32 -8.37 13.56
C ASP A 64 5.97 -9.63 12.75
N ARG A 65 4.76 -9.69 12.17
CA ARG A 65 4.33 -10.80 11.31
C ARG A 65 5.21 -10.97 10.08
N SER A 66 4.98 -12.05 9.35
CA SER A 66 5.77 -12.35 8.15
C SER A 66 5.61 -11.26 7.06
N VAL A 67 6.71 -10.96 6.40
CA VAL A 67 6.80 -9.88 5.40
C VAL A 67 6.86 -10.46 3.99
N VAL A 68 6.20 -9.77 3.05
CA VAL A 68 6.33 -9.95 1.60
C VAL A 68 6.64 -8.60 0.94
N VAL A 69 7.21 -8.64 -0.27
CA VAL A 69 7.61 -7.46 -1.02
C VAL A 69 6.98 -7.48 -2.41
N ASP A 70 6.38 -6.36 -2.78
CA ASP A 70 6.12 -5.97 -4.16
C ASP A 70 7.22 -4.99 -4.58
N TYR A 71 7.93 -5.29 -5.65
CA TYR A 71 8.90 -4.39 -6.29
C TYR A 71 8.60 -4.34 -7.77
N ARG A 72 8.28 -3.17 -8.31
CA ARG A 72 7.83 -3.02 -9.69
C ARG A 72 8.46 -1.81 -10.33
N VAL A 73 9.27 -2.04 -11.36
CA VAL A 73 9.73 -1.01 -12.29
C VAL A 73 9.00 -1.23 -13.60
N ARG A 74 8.20 -0.26 -14.03
CA ARG A 74 7.37 -0.34 -15.24
C ARG A 74 7.43 0.95 -16.02
N ASP A 75 7.42 0.82 -17.34
CA ASP A 75 7.11 1.93 -18.24
C ASP A 75 5.58 2.03 -18.35
N LEU A 76 5.03 3.17 -18.03
CA LEU A 76 3.61 3.45 -17.99
C LEU A 76 3.23 4.56 -18.96
N ASN A 77 2.03 4.48 -19.53
CA ASN A 77 1.51 5.46 -20.48
C ASN A 77 0.50 6.41 -19.81
N VAL A 78 0.25 7.52 -20.48
CA VAL A 78 -0.86 8.42 -20.14
C VAL A 78 -2.16 7.63 -20.03
N GLY A 79 -2.91 7.87 -18.96
CA GLY A 79 -4.17 7.20 -18.68
C GLY A 79 -4.04 5.85 -17.98
N ASP A 80 -2.80 5.31 -17.81
CA ASP A 80 -2.61 4.14 -16.95
C ASP A 80 -2.81 4.53 -15.49
N SER A 81 -3.43 3.64 -14.72
CA SER A 81 -3.36 3.70 -13.26
C SER A 81 -2.11 2.96 -12.80
N GLY A 82 -1.43 3.51 -11.81
CA GLY A 82 -0.32 2.81 -11.15
C GLY A 82 -0.76 1.53 -10.43
N SER A 83 -2.05 1.34 -10.21
CA SER A 83 -2.70 0.14 -9.67
C SER A 83 -3.46 -0.60 -10.75
N GLN A 84 -3.69 -1.91 -10.53
CA GLN A 84 -4.63 -2.70 -11.35
C GLN A 84 -6.11 -2.44 -10.95
N ILE A 85 -6.32 -1.73 -9.83
CA ILE A 85 -7.64 -1.38 -9.31
C ILE A 85 -7.83 0.12 -9.53
N TYR A 86 -8.88 0.47 -10.26
CA TYR A 86 -9.27 1.86 -10.47
C TYR A 86 -10.16 2.37 -9.33
N GLY A 87 -9.94 3.61 -8.93
CA GLY A 87 -10.70 4.25 -7.87
C GLY A 87 -10.27 3.85 -6.47
N TYR A 88 -11.01 4.33 -5.48
CA TYR A 88 -10.76 4.02 -4.07
C TYR A 88 -11.03 2.56 -3.75
N HIS A 89 -10.11 1.94 -3.02
CA HIS A 89 -10.19 0.54 -2.61
C HIS A 89 -9.44 0.31 -1.30
N LEU A 90 -9.63 -0.88 -0.73
CA LEU A 90 -8.84 -1.44 0.36
C LEU A 90 -7.83 -2.44 -0.22
N ASP A 91 -6.65 -2.53 0.36
CA ASP A 91 -5.71 -3.61 0.05
C ASP A 91 -6.07 -4.89 0.81
N CYS A 92 -5.75 -6.04 0.21
CA CYS A 92 -5.90 -7.38 0.78
C CYS A 92 -7.34 -7.84 1.08
N THR A 93 -8.34 -6.97 1.00
CA THR A 93 -9.76 -7.29 1.21
C THR A 93 -10.65 -6.38 0.37
N ASN A 94 -11.85 -6.87 0.02
CA ASN A 94 -12.93 -6.05 -0.53
C ASN A 94 -14.06 -5.84 0.50
N ASP A 95 -13.91 -6.43 1.69
CA ASP A 95 -14.91 -6.36 2.75
C ASP A 95 -14.59 -5.21 3.70
N ILE A 96 -15.49 -4.22 3.75
CA ILE A 96 -15.36 -3.06 4.65
C ILE A 96 -15.56 -3.45 6.13
N HIS A 97 -16.18 -4.60 6.39
CA HIS A 97 -16.40 -5.18 7.73
C HIS A 97 -15.42 -6.33 8.07
N ASP A 98 -14.31 -6.42 7.34
CA ASP A 98 -13.32 -7.48 7.54
C ASP A 98 -12.87 -7.56 9.01
N ASP A 99 -12.96 -8.75 9.58
CA ASP A 99 -12.65 -9.07 10.98
C ASP A 99 -11.19 -9.55 11.19
N PHE A 100 -10.41 -9.64 10.12
CA PHE A 100 -9.00 -10.03 10.21
C PHE A 100 -8.15 -8.85 10.72
N GLU A 101 -7.10 -9.18 11.48
CA GLU A 101 -6.10 -8.17 11.89
C GLU A 101 -5.47 -7.50 10.67
N PRO A 102 -5.61 -6.15 10.53
CA PRO A 102 -5.15 -5.45 9.32
C PRO A 102 -3.67 -5.69 9.02
N GLU A 103 -3.34 -5.86 7.76
CA GLU A 103 -1.95 -5.85 7.31
C GLU A 103 -1.38 -4.45 7.44
N THR A 104 -0.08 -4.40 7.71
CA THR A 104 0.68 -3.15 7.70
C THR A 104 1.51 -3.05 6.43
N HIS A 105 1.39 -1.93 5.74
CA HIS A 105 2.11 -1.64 4.51
C HIS A 105 3.05 -0.46 4.69
N ILE A 106 4.24 -0.57 4.12
CA ILE A 106 5.10 0.58 3.80
C ILE A 106 5.14 0.68 2.28
N ILE A 107 4.72 1.81 1.73
CA ILE A 107 4.72 2.06 0.28
C ILE A 107 5.68 3.19 -0.09
N PHE A 108 6.32 3.06 -1.24
CA PHE A 108 7.18 4.06 -1.86
C PHE A 108 6.90 4.12 -3.36
N SER A 109 6.85 5.31 -3.95
CA SER A 109 6.68 5.50 -5.38
C SER A 109 7.47 6.70 -5.89
N THR A 110 8.10 6.57 -7.06
CA THR A 110 8.86 7.66 -7.70
C THR A 110 7.97 8.67 -8.39
N ILE A 111 6.75 8.29 -8.73
CA ILE A 111 5.82 9.18 -9.43
C ILE A 111 4.45 9.07 -8.79
N GLN A 112 3.70 10.13 -8.94
CA GLN A 112 2.29 10.31 -8.64
C GLN A 112 1.84 9.53 -7.39
N GLY A 113 1.85 10.25 -6.28
CA GLY A 113 1.58 9.68 -4.96
C GLY A 113 0.20 9.05 -4.87
N THR A 114 0.11 8.04 -4.04
CA THR A 114 -1.17 7.46 -3.64
C THR A 114 -1.98 8.49 -2.86
N SER A 115 -3.25 8.64 -3.20
CA SER A 115 -4.21 9.42 -2.41
C SER A 115 -4.78 8.55 -1.31
N PHE A 116 -4.76 9.04 -0.08
CA PHE A 116 -5.31 8.38 1.11
C PHE A 116 -6.46 9.18 1.70
N ILE A 117 -7.52 8.50 2.14
CA ILE A 117 -8.55 9.10 2.97
C ILE A 117 -8.03 9.17 4.41
N MET A 118 -8.07 10.36 5.02
CA MET A 118 -7.43 10.65 6.30
C MET A 118 -8.39 10.63 7.49
N ASN A 119 -9.68 10.89 7.28
CA ASN A 119 -10.65 10.90 8.35
C ASN A 119 -11.18 9.50 8.67
N PRO A 120 -11.34 9.14 9.96
CA PRO A 120 -12.04 7.91 10.35
C PRO A 120 -13.46 7.87 9.80
N ILE A 121 -13.89 6.69 9.34
CA ILE A 121 -15.23 6.47 8.79
C ILE A 121 -15.90 5.32 9.56
N ASN A 122 -17.07 5.61 10.13
CA ASN A 122 -17.93 4.57 10.69
C ASN A 122 -18.67 3.87 9.54
N VAL A 123 -18.46 2.56 9.39
CA VAL A 123 -19.06 1.79 8.29
C VAL A 123 -20.38 1.11 8.64
N ILE A 124 -20.93 1.35 9.83
CA ILE A 124 -22.24 0.81 10.22
C ILE A 124 -23.32 1.33 9.25
N GLY A 125 -24.02 0.42 8.59
CA GLY A 125 -25.06 0.73 7.61
C GLY A 125 -24.57 0.85 6.17
N TYR A 126 -23.27 0.78 5.91
CA TYR A 126 -22.72 0.67 4.55
C TYR A 126 -22.45 -0.79 4.19
N ASN A 127 -22.54 -1.11 2.90
CA ASN A 127 -22.30 -2.46 2.37
C ASN A 127 -21.09 -2.50 1.44
N SER A 128 -20.59 -1.35 1.00
CA SER A 128 -19.50 -1.28 0.03
C SER A 128 -18.70 0.02 0.15
N VAL A 129 -17.50 0.02 -0.42
CA VAL A 129 -16.70 1.24 -0.61
C VAL A 129 -17.50 2.30 -1.39
N GLN A 130 -18.27 1.89 -2.41
CA GLN A 130 -19.05 2.82 -3.22
C GLN A 130 -20.16 3.53 -2.39
N ASP A 131 -20.78 2.83 -1.45
CA ASP A 131 -21.75 3.45 -0.54
C ASP A 131 -21.09 4.54 0.30
N ILE A 132 -19.89 4.28 0.82
CA ILE A 132 -19.09 5.26 1.59
C ILE A 132 -18.77 6.47 0.72
N LEU A 133 -18.22 6.25 -0.48
CA LEU A 133 -17.83 7.34 -1.40
C LEU A 133 -19.00 8.25 -1.79
N THR A 134 -20.23 7.71 -1.75
CA THR A 134 -21.43 8.46 -2.11
C THR A 134 -21.99 9.27 -0.94
N ASN A 135 -21.81 8.81 0.29
CA ASN A 135 -22.56 9.34 1.44
C ASN A 135 -21.67 10.05 2.49
N GLU A 136 -20.33 9.84 2.46
CA GLU A 136 -19.42 10.41 3.44
C GLU A 136 -18.64 11.62 2.89
N VAL A 137 -18.30 12.52 3.78
CA VAL A 137 -17.34 13.61 3.51
C VAL A 137 -15.93 13.07 3.71
N LEU A 138 -15.17 12.98 2.63
CA LEU A 138 -13.84 12.41 2.62
C LEU A 138 -12.78 13.51 2.64
N ILE A 139 -11.82 13.40 3.57
CA ILE A 139 -10.64 14.25 3.64
C ILE A 139 -9.48 13.49 3.01
N GLU A 140 -9.02 13.98 1.88
CA GLU A 140 -7.95 13.34 1.10
C GLU A 140 -6.60 13.98 1.34
N ALA A 141 -5.55 13.17 1.41
CA ALA A 141 -4.16 13.59 1.33
C ALA A 141 -3.41 12.78 0.27
N VAL A 142 -2.63 13.47 -0.57
CA VAL A 142 -1.77 12.85 -1.55
C VAL A 142 -0.38 12.62 -0.95
N ALA A 143 0.09 11.39 -1.00
CA ALA A 143 1.43 11.03 -0.54
C ALA A 143 2.50 11.64 -1.46
N PRO A 144 3.53 12.32 -0.95
CA PRO A 144 4.65 12.80 -1.75
C PRO A 144 5.39 11.65 -2.45
N THR A 145 5.91 11.95 -3.64
CA THR A 145 6.79 11.03 -4.38
C THR A 145 8.16 10.91 -3.72
N ASN A 146 8.90 9.85 -4.04
CA ASN A 146 10.24 9.58 -3.47
C ASN A 146 10.29 9.55 -1.93
N THR A 147 9.16 9.22 -1.32
CA THR A 147 8.99 9.18 0.13
C THR A 147 8.24 7.91 0.52
N ALA A 148 8.64 7.30 1.62
CA ALA A 148 7.98 6.14 2.17
C ALA A 148 6.84 6.55 3.12
N HIS A 149 5.73 5.81 3.06
CA HIS A 149 4.52 6.04 3.85
C HIS A 149 4.03 4.73 4.44
N LYS A 150 3.50 4.79 5.66
CA LYS A 150 2.82 3.65 6.29
C LYS A 150 1.32 3.79 6.13
N TYR A 151 0.64 2.68 5.87
CA TYR A 151 -0.82 2.55 6.00
C TYR A 151 -1.19 1.11 6.34
N THR A 152 -2.45 0.88 6.68
CA THR A 152 -2.98 -0.48 6.92
C THR A 152 -4.03 -0.84 5.88
N SER A 153 -4.35 -2.13 5.77
CA SER A 153 -5.41 -2.62 4.85
C SER A 153 -6.81 -2.08 5.17
N LYS A 154 -7.02 -1.42 6.31
CA LYS A 154 -8.25 -0.69 6.68
C LYS A 154 -8.30 0.75 6.12
N VAL A 155 -7.37 1.13 5.25
CA VAL A 155 -7.28 2.50 4.71
C VAL A 155 -7.73 2.54 3.26
N LEU A 156 -8.77 3.34 2.99
CA LEU A 156 -9.19 3.66 1.63
C LEU A 156 -8.13 4.52 0.94
N HIS A 157 -7.70 4.06 -0.21
CA HIS A 157 -6.70 4.77 -1.01
C HIS A 157 -6.96 4.59 -2.50
N ASN A 158 -6.38 5.49 -3.28
CA ASN A 158 -6.50 5.50 -4.74
C ASN A 158 -5.15 5.81 -5.38
N CYS A 159 -4.90 5.22 -6.53
CA CYS A 159 -3.78 5.54 -7.39
C CYS A 159 -4.31 6.32 -8.60
N PRO A 160 -4.03 7.62 -8.71
CA PRO A 160 -4.59 8.44 -9.78
C PRO A 160 -4.08 8.01 -11.16
N LEU A 161 -4.78 8.44 -12.22
CA LEU A 161 -4.36 8.22 -13.59
C LEU A 161 -3.16 9.08 -13.93
N LEU A 162 -2.26 8.54 -14.76
CA LEU A 162 -1.07 9.25 -15.20
C LEU A 162 -1.40 10.32 -16.24
N GLU A 163 -0.78 11.48 -16.10
CA GLU A 163 -0.89 12.60 -17.04
C GLU A 163 0.23 12.59 -18.10
N THR A 164 1.32 11.86 -17.85
CA THR A 164 2.48 11.76 -18.74
C THR A 164 3.02 10.34 -18.80
N ASN A 165 3.65 9.98 -19.93
CA ASN A 165 4.40 8.72 -20.02
C ASN A 165 5.63 8.79 -19.11
N CYS A 166 5.89 7.73 -18.36
CA CYS A 166 7.00 7.71 -17.42
C CYS A 166 7.40 6.30 -17.02
N GLN A 167 8.63 6.15 -16.55
CA GLN A 167 9.02 4.96 -15.79
C GLN A 167 8.65 5.16 -14.32
N ARG A 168 8.01 4.17 -13.72
CA ARG A 168 7.64 4.17 -12.29
C ARG A 168 8.33 3.04 -11.56
N LEU A 169 8.99 3.38 -10.47
CA LEU A 169 9.29 2.44 -9.40
C LEU A 169 8.18 2.49 -8.35
N LEU A 170 7.57 1.35 -8.06
CA LEU A 170 6.70 1.13 -6.91
C LEU A 170 7.30 0.04 -6.03
N ILE A 171 7.47 0.33 -4.76
CA ILE A 171 7.82 -0.68 -3.74
C ILE A 171 6.71 -0.68 -2.69
N ARG A 172 6.23 -1.87 -2.32
CA ARG A 172 5.36 -2.07 -1.17
C ARG A 172 5.86 -3.24 -0.35
N VAL A 173 6.10 -2.99 0.91
CA VAL A 173 6.47 -4.00 1.91
C VAL A 173 5.25 -4.24 2.78
N THR A 174 4.79 -5.48 2.87
CA THR A 174 3.55 -5.83 3.58
C THR A 174 3.85 -6.88 4.65
N ALA A 175 3.50 -6.58 5.90
CA ALA A 175 3.46 -7.53 7.00
C ALA A 175 2.04 -8.10 7.19
N GLY A 176 1.92 -9.40 7.56
CA GLY A 176 0.64 -10.05 7.84
C GLY A 176 -0.05 -10.70 6.64
N PHE A 177 0.43 -10.52 5.41
CA PHE A 177 -0.21 -11.06 4.19
C PHE A 177 -0.30 -12.59 4.16
N LYS A 178 0.75 -13.28 4.62
CA LYS A 178 0.75 -14.76 4.65
C LYS A 178 -0.23 -15.31 5.68
N GLU A 179 -0.38 -14.61 6.79
CA GLU A 179 -1.32 -14.92 7.86
C GLU A 179 -2.76 -14.77 7.37
N ARG A 180 -3.06 -13.69 6.61
CA ARG A 180 -4.36 -13.49 5.95
C ARG A 180 -4.70 -14.63 4.99
N ILE A 181 -3.77 -15.05 4.13
CA ILE A 181 -4.02 -16.16 3.21
C ILE A 181 -4.34 -17.47 3.97
N LYS A 182 -3.66 -17.72 5.10
CA LYS A 182 -3.95 -18.90 5.92
C LYS A 182 -5.34 -18.80 6.54
N HIS A 183 -5.71 -17.63 7.07
CA HIS A 183 -7.04 -17.39 7.66
C HIS A 183 -8.15 -17.58 6.61
N ALA A 184 -8.01 -17.00 5.41
CA ALA A 184 -8.99 -17.16 4.34
C ALA A 184 -9.19 -18.62 3.88
N LYS A 185 -8.17 -19.47 4.01
CA LYS A 185 -8.27 -20.90 3.69
C LYS A 185 -8.87 -21.75 4.81
N SER A 186 -9.02 -21.21 6.01
CA SER A 186 -9.58 -21.89 7.17
C SER A 186 -11.07 -21.61 7.41
N LYS A 187 -11.63 -20.63 6.70
CA LYS A 187 -13.07 -20.32 6.62
C LYS A 187 -13.74 -21.14 5.51
#